data_c2506febc82b4e33202e0ffc5a73d754
#
_entry.id   c2506febc82b4e33202e0ffc5a73d754
#
_cell.length_a   1.000
_cell.length_b   1.000
_cell.length_c   1.000
_cell.angle_alpha   90.00
_cell.angle_beta   90.00
_cell.angle_gamma   90.00
#
_symmetry.space_group_name_H-M   'P 1'
#
loop_
_entity.id
_entity.type
_entity.pdbx_description
1 polymer ?
#
loop_
_entity_poly.entity_id
_entity_poly.type
_entity_poly.pdbx_seq_one_letter_code
_entity_poly.pdbx_strand_id
1 'polypeptide(L)'
;RRVLFRSHTPQTLRNLANIMASHESLLADALNLDRNRMRRYCRTVDQRFLEEVNKRKPKTMAALADIWYTSHGANYGRSQHYNDSRYHMLNYHATFTKGTVEFRLFQFDAPADGKLNGLHAGQLKSYIQLCLALSQMAKEVRTACPKPQQNENPKYAMRTWLLRLGFIGEEFATAREILTKRLAGDTAFRNGRAA
;
A
#
# COMPACT_ATOMS: atom_id res chain seq x y z
N ARG A 1 -5.06 7.07 -4.48
CA ARG A 1 -4.53 8.39 -4.76
C ARG A 1 -3.22 8.30 -5.53
N ARG A 2 -2.93 9.26 -6.40
CA ARG A 2 -1.77 9.23 -7.28
C ARG A 2 -0.63 10.04 -6.68
N VAL A 3 0.57 9.45 -6.63
CA VAL A 3 1.82 10.14 -6.28
C VAL A 3 2.61 10.32 -7.56
N LEU A 4 3.10 11.53 -7.80
CA LEU A 4 3.88 11.84 -8.99
C LEU A 4 5.13 10.96 -9.08
N PHE A 5 5.25 10.28 -10.21
CA PHE A 5 6.25 9.27 -10.47
C PHE A 5 7.69 9.80 -10.71
N ARG A 6 7.85 11.07 -11.03
CA ARG A 6 9.10 11.68 -11.57
C ARG A 6 10.41 11.35 -10.84
N SER A 7 10.38 10.61 -9.75
CA SER A 7 11.55 10.24 -8.96
C SER A 7 11.67 8.73 -8.65
N HIS A 8 10.79 7.88 -9.20
CA HIS A 8 10.91 6.43 -9.03
C HIS A 8 11.70 5.78 -10.16
N THR A 9 12.58 4.85 -9.79
CA THR A 9 13.28 3.94 -10.68
C THR A 9 12.64 2.54 -10.64
N PRO A 10 12.95 1.62 -11.55
CA PRO A 10 12.50 0.24 -11.44
C PRO A 10 12.85 -0.42 -10.10
N GLN A 11 14.02 -0.09 -9.54
CA GLN A 11 14.43 -0.58 -8.23
C GLN A 11 13.53 -0.06 -7.11
N THR A 12 13.23 1.24 -7.08
CA THR A 12 12.38 1.82 -6.03
C THR A 12 10.93 1.35 -6.16
N LEU A 13 10.43 1.09 -7.36
CA LEU A 13 9.12 0.46 -7.56
C LEU A 13 9.11 -1.00 -7.08
N ARG A 14 10.16 -1.77 -7.33
CA ARG A 14 10.31 -3.11 -6.75
C ARG A 14 10.29 -3.05 -5.22
N ASN A 15 11.02 -2.11 -4.62
CA ASN A 15 10.99 -1.91 -3.18
C ASN A 15 9.57 -1.57 -2.68
N LEU A 16 8.87 -0.69 -3.38
CA LEU A 16 7.49 -0.32 -3.02
C LEU A 16 6.53 -1.51 -3.09
N ALA A 17 6.64 -2.35 -4.13
CA ALA A 17 5.85 -3.58 -4.22
C ALA A 17 6.14 -4.54 -3.07
N ASN A 18 7.42 -4.71 -2.70
CA ASN A 18 7.83 -5.55 -1.59
C ASN A 18 7.34 -5.01 -0.23
N ILE A 19 7.42 -3.69 -0.02
CA ILE A 19 6.90 -3.03 1.19
C ILE A 19 5.38 -3.23 1.28
N MET A 20 4.66 -3.05 0.18
CA MET A 20 3.21 -3.29 0.14
C MET A 20 2.89 -4.75 0.45
N ALA A 21 3.51 -5.70 -0.24
CA ALA A 21 3.25 -7.13 -0.06
C ALA A 21 3.50 -7.60 1.39
N SER A 22 4.54 -7.08 2.03
CA SER A 22 4.86 -7.45 3.42
C SER A 22 3.89 -6.88 4.46
N HIS A 23 3.07 -5.88 4.13
CA HIS A 23 2.18 -5.16 5.06
C HIS A 23 0.72 -5.11 4.59
N GLU A 24 0.37 -5.70 3.46
CA GLU A 24 -0.98 -5.56 2.87
C GLU A 24 -2.10 -6.14 3.75
N SER A 25 -1.86 -7.24 4.46
CA SER A 25 -2.81 -7.79 5.42
C SER A 25 -3.05 -6.80 6.56
N LEU A 26 -1.99 -6.29 7.16
CA LEU A 26 -2.05 -5.31 8.24
C LEU A 26 -2.77 -4.01 7.79
N LEU A 27 -2.51 -3.56 6.56
CA LEU A 27 -3.19 -2.41 5.97
C LEU A 27 -4.67 -2.69 5.70
N ALA A 28 -5.01 -3.87 5.22
CA ALA A 28 -6.40 -4.26 4.98
C ALA A 28 -7.22 -4.23 6.27
N ASP A 29 -6.68 -4.76 7.36
CA ASP A 29 -7.31 -4.76 8.67
C ASP A 29 -7.41 -3.33 9.26
N ALA A 30 -6.33 -2.55 9.19
CA ALA A 30 -6.29 -1.18 9.68
C ALA A 30 -7.30 -0.26 8.98
N LEU A 31 -7.48 -0.44 7.67
CA LEU A 31 -8.39 0.32 6.83
C LEU A 31 -9.81 -0.28 6.78
N ASN A 32 -10.03 -1.44 7.42
CA ASN A 32 -11.28 -2.19 7.39
C ASN A 32 -11.80 -2.40 5.96
N LEU A 33 -10.94 -2.91 5.10
CA LEU A 33 -11.27 -3.06 3.70
C LEU A 33 -12.37 -4.09 3.48
N ASP A 34 -13.39 -3.73 2.73
CA ASP A 34 -14.44 -4.65 2.34
C ASP A 34 -13.88 -5.80 1.49
N ARG A 35 -14.22 -7.05 1.84
CA ARG A 35 -13.71 -8.26 1.19
C ARG A 35 -14.12 -8.37 -0.28
N ASN A 36 -15.32 -7.89 -0.65
CA ASN A 36 -15.77 -7.92 -2.04
C ASN A 36 -15.02 -6.88 -2.86
N ARG A 37 -14.80 -5.69 -2.26
CA ARG A 37 -13.98 -4.65 -2.87
C ARG A 37 -12.55 -5.12 -3.08
N MET A 38 -11.94 -5.81 -2.08
CA MET A 38 -10.60 -6.38 -2.21
C MET A 38 -10.51 -7.37 -3.37
N ARG A 39 -11.47 -8.28 -3.50
CA ARG A 39 -11.48 -9.26 -4.58
C ARG A 39 -11.63 -8.65 -5.98
N ARG A 40 -12.41 -7.57 -6.11
CA ARG A 40 -12.77 -6.99 -7.41
C ARG A 40 -11.87 -5.84 -7.84
N TYR A 41 -11.51 -4.93 -6.93
CA TYR A 41 -10.97 -3.61 -7.28
C TYR A 41 -9.65 -3.25 -6.62
N CYS A 42 -9.24 -3.94 -5.56
CA CYS A 42 -7.99 -3.70 -4.85
C CYS A 42 -7.39 -5.00 -4.29
N ARG A 43 -7.14 -5.95 -5.19
CA ARG A 43 -6.45 -7.21 -4.85
C ARG A 43 -5.08 -6.92 -4.24
N THR A 44 -4.58 -7.86 -3.46
CA THR A 44 -3.20 -7.85 -2.96
C THR A 44 -2.20 -7.79 -4.11
N VAL A 45 -0.96 -7.48 -3.81
CA VAL A 45 0.12 -7.53 -4.82
C VAL A 45 0.23 -8.95 -5.37
N ASP A 46 0.26 -9.09 -6.68
CA ASP A 46 0.29 -10.38 -7.34
C ASP A 46 1.57 -11.15 -7.02
N GLN A 47 1.46 -12.42 -6.61
CA GLN A 47 2.58 -13.25 -6.20
C GLN A 47 3.55 -13.54 -7.35
N ARG A 48 3.04 -13.79 -8.57
CA ARG A 48 3.89 -14.04 -9.74
C ARG A 48 4.69 -12.79 -10.10
N PHE A 49 4.05 -11.62 -9.99
CA PHE A 49 4.75 -10.36 -10.18
C PHE A 49 5.87 -10.19 -9.14
N LEU A 50 5.61 -10.44 -7.85
CA LEU A 50 6.62 -10.34 -6.79
C LEU A 50 7.80 -11.28 -7.03
N GLU A 51 7.54 -12.52 -7.41
CA GLU A 51 8.58 -13.50 -7.71
C GLU A 51 9.44 -13.06 -8.90
N GLU A 52 8.81 -12.71 -10.02
CA GLU A 52 9.53 -12.32 -11.24
C GLU A 52 10.29 -11.00 -11.08
N VAL A 53 9.70 -9.98 -10.43
CA VAL A 53 10.38 -8.70 -10.25
C VAL A 53 11.59 -8.81 -9.31
N ASN A 54 11.52 -9.67 -8.29
CA ASN A 54 12.63 -9.90 -7.36
C ASN A 54 13.72 -10.81 -7.95
N LYS A 55 13.33 -11.79 -8.79
CA LYS A 55 14.26 -12.66 -9.51
C LYS A 55 15.02 -11.89 -10.60
N ARG A 56 14.30 -11.18 -11.45
CA ARG A 56 14.86 -10.52 -12.65
C ARG A 56 15.47 -9.15 -12.37
N LYS A 57 15.05 -8.45 -11.34
CA LYS A 57 15.56 -7.13 -10.91
C LYS A 57 15.69 -6.15 -12.09
N PRO A 58 14.59 -5.81 -12.77
CA PRO A 58 14.60 -5.02 -13.98
C PRO A 58 15.32 -3.68 -13.79
N LYS A 59 16.09 -3.28 -14.82
CA LYS A 59 16.85 -2.02 -14.82
C LYS A 59 16.15 -0.90 -15.59
N THR A 60 15.19 -1.25 -16.43
CA THR A 60 14.43 -0.31 -17.26
C THR A 60 12.94 -0.37 -16.94
N MET A 61 12.23 0.73 -17.19
CA MET A 61 10.77 0.79 -17.03
C MET A 61 10.05 -0.15 -18.00
N ALA A 62 10.58 -0.32 -19.21
CA ALA A 62 10.01 -1.25 -20.18
C ALA A 62 10.08 -2.70 -19.66
N ALA A 63 11.25 -3.12 -19.14
CA ALA A 63 11.41 -4.46 -18.57
C ALA A 63 10.50 -4.68 -17.32
N LEU A 64 10.30 -3.64 -16.49
CA LEU A 64 9.37 -3.70 -15.37
C LEU A 64 7.92 -3.82 -15.85
N ALA A 65 7.55 -3.08 -16.90
CA ALA A 65 6.22 -3.16 -17.50
C ALA A 65 5.94 -4.55 -18.09
N ASP A 66 6.93 -5.15 -18.77
CA ASP A 66 6.80 -6.50 -19.32
C ASP A 66 6.57 -7.54 -18.21
N ILE A 67 7.30 -7.46 -17.11
CA ILE A 67 7.07 -8.32 -15.94
C ILE A 67 5.66 -8.10 -15.40
N TRP A 68 5.25 -6.84 -15.21
CA TRP A 68 3.93 -6.50 -14.68
C TRP A 68 2.80 -7.13 -15.52
N TYR A 69 2.76 -6.81 -16.80
CA TYR A 69 1.67 -7.26 -17.66
C TYR A 69 1.68 -8.78 -17.89
N THR A 70 2.86 -9.40 -18.01
CA THR A 70 2.97 -10.85 -18.18
C THR A 70 2.50 -11.60 -16.94
N SER A 71 2.91 -11.15 -15.75
CA SER A 71 2.51 -11.79 -14.49
C SER A 71 0.99 -11.72 -14.25
N HIS A 72 0.36 -10.62 -14.65
CA HIS A 72 -1.09 -10.45 -14.53
C HIS A 72 -1.90 -11.06 -15.69
N GLY A 73 -1.27 -11.68 -16.69
CA GLY A 73 -1.95 -12.17 -17.90
C GLY A 73 -2.63 -11.05 -18.72
N ALA A 74 -2.14 -9.82 -18.59
CA ALA A 74 -2.79 -8.59 -19.07
C ALA A 74 -1.98 -7.90 -20.20
N ASN A 75 -1.30 -8.70 -21.04
CA ASN A 75 -0.50 -8.19 -22.16
C ASN A 75 -1.33 -7.49 -23.24
N TYR A 76 -2.59 -7.87 -23.39
CA TYR A 76 -3.52 -7.20 -24.28
C TYR A 76 -3.92 -5.83 -23.72
N GLY A 77 -4.05 -4.85 -24.57
CA GLY A 77 -4.57 -3.53 -24.19
C GLY A 77 -3.73 -2.81 -23.13
N ARG A 78 -2.39 -2.90 -23.18
CA ARG A 78 -1.49 -2.21 -22.25
C ARG A 78 -1.71 -0.69 -22.19
N SER A 79 -2.24 -0.10 -23.25
CA SER A 79 -2.62 1.32 -23.31
C SER A 79 -4.06 1.61 -22.87
N GLN A 80 -4.89 0.58 -22.70
CA GLN A 80 -6.31 0.75 -22.35
C GLN A 80 -6.47 1.14 -20.89
N HIS A 81 -7.33 2.14 -20.65
CA HIS A 81 -7.60 2.64 -19.30
C HIS A 81 -8.07 1.56 -18.31
N TYR A 82 -8.86 0.59 -18.77
CA TYR A 82 -9.46 -0.47 -17.96
C TYR A 82 -8.72 -1.82 -18.05
N ASN A 83 -7.42 -1.81 -18.28
CA ASN A 83 -6.62 -3.02 -18.22
C ASN A 83 -6.75 -3.69 -16.85
N ASP A 84 -6.98 -5.02 -16.80
CA ASP A 84 -7.29 -5.76 -15.56
C ASP A 84 -6.18 -5.73 -14.52
N SER A 85 -4.93 -5.54 -14.94
CA SER A 85 -3.79 -5.42 -14.03
C SER A 85 -3.88 -4.21 -13.09
N ARG A 86 -4.77 -3.25 -13.36
CA ARG A 86 -4.97 -2.07 -12.50
C ARG A 86 -5.67 -2.36 -11.17
N TYR A 87 -6.38 -3.49 -11.04
CA TYR A 87 -7.26 -3.78 -9.90
C TYR A 87 -6.52 -4.40 -8.70
N HIS A 88 -5.39 -3.83 -8.35
CA HIS A 88 -4.58 -4.17 -7.18
C HIS A 88 -4.47 -2.98 -6.23
N MET A 89 -4.16 -3.23 -4.94
CA MET A 89 -3.92 -2.18 -3.93
C MET A 89 -2.85 -1.20 -4.40
N LEU A 90 -1.82 -1.72 -5.08
CA LEU A 90 -0.77 -0.97 -5.73
C LEU A 90 -0.89 -1.16 -7.24
N ASN A 91 -1.22 -0.11 -7.97
CA ASN A 91 -1.48 -0.16 -9.41
C ASN A 91 -0.33 0.48 -10.20
N TYR A 92 0.50 -0.35 -10.84
CA TYR A 92 1.57 0.10 -11.74
C TYR A 92 1.12 0.28 -13.18
N HIS A 93 -0.07 -0.19 -13.58
CA HIS A 93 -0.61 0.17 -14.89
C HIS A 93 -0.70 1.69 -15.04
N ALA A 94 -1.11 2.42 -13.99
CA ALA A 94 -1.08 3.88 -13.98
C ALA A 94 0.34 4.46 -14.12
N THR A 95 1.36 3.75 -13.65
CA THR A 95 2.76 4.14 -13.80
C THR A 95 3.21 4.12 -15.26
N PHE A 96 2.87 3.06 -15.97
CA PHE A 96 3.29 2.88 -17.37
C PHE A 96 2.47 3.72 -18.35
N THR A 97 1.21 4.05 -18.01
CA THR A 97 0.31 4.81 -18.90
C THR A 97 0.23 6.29 -18.60
N LYS A 98 0.45 6.70 -17.35
CA LYS A 98 0.22 8.09 -16.87
C LYS A 98 1.40 8.67 -16.09
N GLY A 99 2.46 7.89 -15.87
CA GLY A 99 3.62 8.30 -15.09
C GLY A 99 3.30 8.54 -13.61
N THR A 100 2.32 7.84 -13.02
CA THR A 100 1.92 7.98 -11.62
C THR A 100 1.77 6.64 -10.94
N VAL A 101 2.21 6.49 -9.69
CA VAL A 101 1.86 5.34 -8.84
C VAL A 101 0.45 5.58 -8.27
N GLU A 102 -0.43 4.60 -8.42
CA GLU A 102 -1.79 4.68 -7.88
C GLU A 102 -1.96 3.67 -6.73
N PHE A 103 -2.30 4.20 -5.55
CA PHE A 103 -2.69 3.40 -4.39
C PHE A 103 -4.21 3.29 -4.35
N ARG A 104 -4.76 2.07 -4.51
CA ARG A 104 -6.20 1.83 -4.63
C ARG A 104 -6.86 1.27 -3.38
N LEU A 105 -6.09 1.04 -2.33
CA LEU A 105 -6.54 0.36 -1.11
C LEU A 105 -7.48 1.21 -0.23
N PHE A 106 -7.52 2.52 -0.39
CA PHE A 106 -8.25 3.38 0.56
C PHE A 106 -9.76 3.27 0.43
N GLN A 107 -10.40 3.17 1.58
CA GLN A 107 -11.84 3.19 1.78
C GLN A 107 -12.15 4.19 2.88
N PHE A 108 -13.20 4.99 2.71
CA PHE A 108 -13.66 5.91 3.74
C PHE A 108 -14.75 5.24 4.57
N ASP A 109 -14.83 5.60 5.85
CA ASP A 109 -15.89 5.13 6.72
C ASP A 109 -17.24 5.66 6.24
N ALA A 110 -18.28 4.82 6.35
CA ALA A 110 -19.64 5.30 6.22
C ALA A 110 -19.94 6.25 7.41
N PRO A 111 -20.64 7.37 7.17
CA PRO A 111 -21.07 8.23 8.27
C PRO A 111 -21.97 7.46 9.24
N ALA A 112 -21.82 7.71 10.53
CA ALA A 112 -22.59 7.02 11.58
C ALA A 112 -24.12 7.25 11.47
N ASP A 113 -24.51 8.37 10.86
CA ASP A 113 -25.90 8.77 10.66
C ASP A 113 -26.48 8.41 9.28
N GLY A 114 -25.74 7.65 8.48
CA GLY A 114 -26.12 7.28 7.10
C GLY A 114 -26.17 8.46 6.11
N LYS A 115 -25.86 9.67 6.54
CA LYS A 115 -25.78 10.84 5.67
C LYS A 115 -24.41 10.91 5.02
N LEU A 116 -24.34 11.25 3.75
CA LEU A 116 -23.10 11.53 3.03
C LEU A 116 -22.52 12.88 3.48
N ASN A 117 -22.18 12.99 4.76
CA ASN A 117 -21.64 14.21 5.35
C ASN A 117 -20.13 14.31 5.08
N GLY A 118 -19.78 14.49 3.82
CA GLY A 118 -18.46 14.93 3.43
C GLY A 118 -17.33 13.94 3.66
N LEU A 119 -16.22 14.26 3.07
CA LEU A 119 -14.94 13.56 3.27
C LEU A 119 -14.46 13.78 4.70
N HIS A 120 -14.18 12.72 5.44
CA HIS A 120 -13.47 12.82 6.71
C HIS A 120 -12.06 13.39 6.48
N ALA A 121 -11.88 14.68 6.73
CA ALA A 121 -10.64 15.40 6.46
C ALA A 121 -9.41 14.71 7.08
N GLY A 122 -9.56 14.17 8.31
CA GLY A 122 -8.52 13.40 8.98
C GLY A 122 -8.13 12.12 8.24
N GLN A 123 -9.10 11.35 7.73
CA GLN A 123 -8.81 10.16 6.92
C GLN A 123 -8.12 10.53 5.62
N LEU A 124 -8.62 11.56 4.93
CA LEU A 124 -8.01 12.02 3.69
C LEU A 124 -6.55 12.43 3.90
N LYS A 125 -6.28 13.27 4.92
CA LYS A 125 -4.91 13.66 5.30
C LYS A 125 -4.05 12.45 5.57
N SER A 126 -4.52 11.52 6.41
CA SER A 126 -3.78 10.31 6.80
C SER A 126 -3.43 9.42 5.60
N TYR A 127 -4.35 9.25 4.67
CA TYR A 127 -4.14 8.43 3.47
C TYR A 127 -3.13 9.09 2.51
N ILE A 128 -3.13 10.43 2.41
CA ILE A 128 -2.12 11.14 1.64
C ILE A 128 -0.74 10.96 2.28
N GLN A 129 -0.64 11.19 3.58
CA GLN A 129 0.60 11.04 4.32
C GLN A 129 1.16 9.62 4.17
N LEU A 130 0.30 8.58 4.25
CA LEU A 130 0.72 7.19 4.07
C LEU A 130 1.26 6.92 2.65
N CYS A 131 0.58 7.40 1.61
CA CYS A 131 1.09 7.25 0.23
C CYS A 131 2.46 7.89 0.03
N LEU A 132 2.65 9.10 0.58
CA LEU A 132 3.91 9.82 0.48
C LEU A 132 5.02 9.10 1.25
N ALA A 133 4.75 8.66 2.47
CA ALA A 133 5.70 7.96 3.32
C ALA A 133 6.12 6.60 2.73
N LEU A 134 5.19 5.82 2.19
CA LEU A 134 5.49 4.56 1.48
C LEU A 134 6.38 4.80 0.26
N SER A 135 6.04 5.83 -0.53
CA SER A 135 6.84 6.23 -1.69
C SER A 135 8.24 6.65 -1.29
N GLN A 136 8.38 7.43 -0.21
CA GLN A 136 9.66 7.89 0.30
C GLN A 136 10.51 6.73 0.84
N MET A 137 9.95 5.88 1.69
CA MET A 137 10.64 4.69 2.21
C MET A 137 11.16 3.80 1.07
N ALA A 138 10.37 3.59 0.01
CA ALA A 138 10.78 2.78 -1.13
C ALA A 138 11.99 3.34 -1.88
N LYS A 139 12.22 4.66 -1.82
CA LYS A 139 13.38 5.34 -2.42
C LYS A 139 14.61 5.27 -1.52
N GLU A 140 14.43 5.33 -0.21
CA GLU A 140 15.51 5.38 0.78
C GLU A 140 16.11 4.01 1.06
N VAL A 141 15.27 2.94 1.08
CA VAL A 141 15.78 1.60 1.36
C VAL A 141 16.54 1.03 0.17
N ARG A 142 17.69 0.43 0.44
CA ARG A 142 18.46 -0.29 -0.58
C ARG A 142 17.68 -1.48 -1.13
N THR A 143 17.02 -2.24 -0.25
CA THR A 143 16.18 -3.39 -0.59
C THR A 143 15.07 -3.53 0.42
N ALA A 144 13.91 -4.05 -0.01
CA ALA A 144 12.81 -4.41 0.86
C ALA A 144 12.47 -5.90 0.71
N CYS A 145 12.06 -6.54 1.80
CA CYS A 145 11.64 -7.94 1.81
C CYS A 145 10.12 -8.02 1.56
N PRO A 146 9.64 -8.89 0.65
CA PRO A 146 8.22 -9.04 0.39
C PRO A 146 7.49 -9.97 1.36
N LYS A 147 8.22 -10.67 2.25
CA LYS A 147 7.64 -11.66 3.15
C LYS A 147 6.70 -11.00 4.16
N PRO A 148 5.43 -11.46 4.27
CA PRO A 148 4.52 -10.98 5.29
C PRO A 148 5.10 -11.22 6.68
N GLN A 149 4.91 -10.25 7.57
CA GLN A 149 5.26 -10.42 8.98
C GLN A 149 4.05 -11.00 9.71
N GLN A 150 4.26 -12.07 10.45
CA GLN A 150 3.26 -12.57 11.39
C GLN A 150 3.29 -11.65 12.62
N ASN A 151 2.15 -11.05 12.93
CA ASN A 151 2.02 -10.11 14.03
C ASN A 151 0.99 -10.63 15.03
N GLU A 152 1.44 -11.09 16.19
CA GLU A 152 0.55 -11.46 17.31
C GLU A 152 -0.18 -10.23 17.88
N ASN A 153 0.47 -9.06 17.81
CA ASN A 153 -0.10 -7.77 18.18
C ASN A 153 -0.07 -6.82 16.96
N PRO A 154 -1.13 -6.83 16.12
CA PRO A 154 -1.18 -6.00 14.91
C PRO A 154 -1.17 -4.50 15.21
N LYS A 155 -1.74 -4.06 16.32
CA LYS A 155 -1.74 -2.65 16.73
C LYS A 155 -0.33 -2.15 17.05
N TYR A 156 0.45 -2.93 17.79
CA TYR A 156 1.86 -2.64 18.08
C TYR A 156 2.70 -2.63 16.79
N ALA A 157 2.48 -3.64 15.94
CA ALA A 157 3.18 -3.75 14.66
C ALA A 157 2.92 -2.54 13.76
N MET A 158 1.66 -2.12 13.62
CA MET A 158 1.30 -0.93 12.84
C MET A 158 1.94 0.32 13.43
N ARG A 159 1.83 0.55 14.76
CA ARG A 159 2.47 1.69 15.40
C ARG A 159 3.97 1.74 15.13
N THR A 160 4.66 0.62 15.30
CA THR A 160 6.10 0.54 15.08
C THR A 160 6.47 0.80 13.61
N TRP A 161 5.68 0.28 12.70
CA TRP A 161 5.89 0.51 11.27
C TRP A 161 5.65 1.97 10.89
N LEU A 162 4.59 2.60 11.41
CA LEU A 162 4.32 4.03 11.19
C LEU A 162 5.48 4.91 11.67
N LEU A 163 6.08 4.61 12.82
CA LEU A 163 7.27 5.33 13.28
C LEU A 163 8.46 5.17 12.31
N ARG A 164 8.67 3.97 11.75
CA ARG A 164 9.69 3.74 10.71
C ARG A 164 9.38 4.47 9.40
N LEU A 165 8.12 4.69 9.10
CA LEU A 165 7.67 5.50 7.97
C LEU A 165 7.78 7.02 8.22
N GLY A 166 8.25 7.45 9.40
CA GLY A 166 8.42 8.86 9.75
C GLY A 166 7.16 9.52 10.33
N PHE A 167 6.15 8.76 10.75
CA PHE A 167 4.96 9.31 11.42
C PHE A 167 5.28 9.70 12.87
N ILE A 168 6.13 10.70 13.04
CA ILE A 168 6.62 11.22 14.33
C ILE A 168 6.11 12.66 14.50
N GLY A 169 5.82 13.08 15.73
CA GLY A 169 5.33 14.43 16.03
C GLY A 169 3.80 14.57 15.96
N GLU A 170 3.32 15.74 16.38
CA GLU A 170 1.89 16.07 16.49
C GLU A 170 1.17 16.10 15.13
N GLU A 171 1.85 16.49 14.08
CA GLU A 171 1.31 16.55 12.72
C GLU A 171 0.80 15.19 12.20
N PHE A 172 1.33 14.08 12.74
CA PHE A 172 0.93 12.72 12.41
C PHE A 172 0.04 12.06 13.47
N ALA A 173 -0.33 12.75 14.55
CA ALA A 173 -1.14 12.18 15.64
C ALA A 173 -2.46 11.58 15.12
N THR A 174 -3.21 12.34 14.34
CA THR A 174 -4.45 11.88 13.68
C THR A 174 -4.24 10.66 12.79
N ALA A 175 -3.14 10.62 12.04
CA ALA A 175 -2.85 9.49 11.16
C ALA A 175 -2.50 8.23 11.94
N ARG A 176 -1.71 8.35 13.02
CA ARG A 176 -1.41 7.22 13.91
C ARG A 176 -2.67 6.67 14.56
N GLU A 177 -3.57 7.54 15.03
CA GLU A 177 -4.84 7.12 15.59
C GLU A 177 -5.70 6.38 14.57
N ILE A 178 -5.97 6.99 13.40
CA ILE A 178 -6.82 6.42 12.35
C ILE A 178 -6.30 5.06 11.86
N LEU A 179 -4.99 4.93 11.66
CA LEU A 179 -4.37 3.72 11.13
C LEU A 179 -4.18 2.60 12.17
N THR A 180 -4.40 2.89 13.47
CA THR A 180 -4.28 1.88 14.53
C THR A 180 -5.60 1.56 15.23
N LYS A 181 -6.61 2.44 15.17
CA LYS A 181 -7.84 2.33 15.97
C LYS A 181 -8.59 1.01 15.84
N ARG A 182 -8.54 0.38 14.65
CA ARG A 182 -9.28 -0.86 14.35
C ARG A 182 -8.51 -2.14 14.60
N LEU A 183 -7.22 -2.02 14.82
CA LEU A 183 -6.36 -3.18 15.04
C LEU A 183 -6.49 -3.68 16.49
N ALA A 184 -6.52 -4.99 16.65
CA ALA A 184 -6.51 -5.63 17.95
C ALA A 184 -5.14 -5.48 18.62
N GLY A 185 -5.12 -5.57 19.96
CA GLY A 185 -3.92 -5.53 20.76
C GLY A 185 -3.65 -4.17 21.41
N ASP A 186 -2.42 -3.99 21.85
CA ASP A 186 -1.94 -2.82 22.60
C ASP A 186 -0.85 -2.08 21.80
N THR A 187 -0.79 -0.76 21.93
CA THR A 187 0.23 0.06 21.27
C THR A 187 1.56 0.12 22.00
N ALA A 188 1.59 -0.16 23.30
CA ALA A 188 2.76 0.00 24.15
C ALA A 188 3.56 -1.31 24.31
N PHE A 189 2.89 -2.46 24.35
CA PHE A 189 3.51 -3.75 24.66
C PHE A 189 3.41 -4.71 23.49
N ARG A 190 4.57 -5.23 23.04
CA ARG A 190 4.64 -6.17 21.92
C ARG A 190 3.86 -7.46 22.19
N ASN A 191 3.99 -8.02 23.37
CA ASN A 191 3.38 -9.28 23.79
C ASN A 191 2.12 -9.11 24.66
N GLY A 192 1.49 -7.92 24.62
CA GLY A 192 0.41 -7.58 25.53
C GLY A 192 0.90 -7.15 26.92
N ARG A 193 -0.02 -6.68 27.77
CA ARG A 193 0.31 -6.46 29.19
C ARG A 193 0.45 -7.82 29.87
N ALA A 194 1.52 -8.01 30.63
CA ALA A 194 1.55 -9.10 31.60
C ALA A 194 0.38 -8.92 32.57
N ALA A 195 -0.39 -9.99 32.77
CA ALA A 195 -1.49 -10.01 33.72
C ALA A 195 -0.97 -9.86 35.15
#